data_a75ec7b8a4f84c9521371b8f620bb378
#
_entry.id   a75ec7b8a4f84c9521371b8f620bb378
#
_cell.length_a   1.000
_cell.length_b   1.000
_cell.length_c   1.000
_cell.angle_alpha   90.00
_cell.angle_beta   90.00
_cell.angle_gamma   90.00
#
_symmetry.space_group_name_H-M   'P 1'
#
loop_
_entity.id
_entity.type
_entity.pdbx_description
1 polymer ?
#
loop_
_entity_poly.entity_id
_entity_poly.type
_entity_poly.pdbx_seq_one_letter_code
_entity_poly.pdbx_strand_id
1 'polypeptide(L)'
;AHWQFMIVLQDASLPSVWAEVAGLRLVQPHQHLDRTWGDRRQHFWWVTAIDYAYGEHERRHQTVHVVICEERWDTVDPATAKVVVKRSRHAWLSSEPLTRETVHARCNLGARHRWGIESHFLVEKKHGYEYEHCFSQNWQAMKGYHFLMRLGHLLNILASHTTRLAQLVGRLGVRGLIRFLRDTCSGPWLDPAHIRALWAAPCGQIRLE
;
A
#
# COMPACT_ATOMS: atom_id res chain seq x y z
N ALA A 1 12.63 1.82 23.75
CA ALA A 1 11.30 1.96 23.10
C ALA A 1 10.92 0.58 22.56
N HIS A 2 9.81 0.03 23.01
CA HIS A 2 9.28 -1.21 22.44
C HIS A 2 8.50 -0.86 21.18
N TRP A 3 9.07 -1.21 20.02
CA TRP A 3 8.40 -1.01 18.74
C TRP A 3 7.46 -2.18 18.49
N GLN A 4 6.20 -1.87 18.28
CA GLN A 4 5.23 -2.85 17.80
C GLN A 4 5.41 -3.02 16.29
N PHE A 5 5.46 -4.25 15.83
CA PHE A 5 5.58 -4.55 14.41
C PHE A 5 4.62 -5.66 13.98
N MET A 6 4.31 -5.63 12.70
CA MET A 6 3.67 -6.72 11.99
C MET A 6 4.26 -6.77 10.58
N ILE A 7 5.00 -7.82 10.28
CA ILE A 7 5.78 -7.97 9.05
C ILE A 7 5.36 -9.22 8.29
N VAL A 8 5.50 -9.18 6.96
CA VAL A 8 5.20 -10.35 6.12
C VAL A 8 6.17 -11.48 6.45
N LEU A 9 5.65 -12.66 6.68
CA LEU A 9 6.39 -13.90 6.87
C LEU A 9 6.33 -14.71 5.59
N GLN A 10 7.44 -14.81 4.87
CA GLN A 10 7.55 -15.62 3.67
C GLN A 10 7.73 -17.10 4.01
N ASP A 11 7.17 -17.99 3.20
CA ASP A 11 7.23 -19.44 3.45
C ASP A 11 8.67 -20.01 3.52
N ALA A 12 9.61 -19.40 2.80
CA ALA A 12 11.02 -19.80 2.81
C ALA A 12 11.86 -19.11 3.91
N SER A 13 11.27 -18.20 4.69
CA SER A 13 11.98 -17.47 5.74
C SER A 13 11.68 -18.07 7.12
N LEU A 14 12.65 -17.95 8.04
CA LEU A 14 12.51 -18.34 9.44
C LEU A 14 11.99 -19.80 9.64
N PRO A 15 12.71 -20.82 9.15
CA PRO A 15 12.25 -22.22 9.20
C PRO A 15 11.98 -22.71 10.64
N SER A 16 12.72 -22.24 11.64
CA SER A 16 12.45 -22.54 13.04
C SER A 16 11.09 -22.05 13.51
N VAL A 17 10.70 -20.83 13.10
CA VAL A 17 9.37 -20.27 13.40
C VAL A 17 8.27 -21.12 12.74
N TRP A 18 8.45 -21.54 11.49
CA TRP A 18 7.48 -22.39 10.81
C TRP A 18 7.34 -23.78 11.46
N ALA A 19 8.41 -24.34 11.97
CA ALA A 19 8.37 -25.60 12.74
C ALA A 19 7.53 -25.45 14.01
N GLU A 20 7.76 -24.37 14.76
CA GLU A 20 6.95 -24.04 15.95
C GLU A 20 5.48 -23.77 15.62
N VAL A 21 5.20 -23.06 14.51
CA VAL A 21 3.84 -22.84 14.03
C VAL A 21 3.11 -24.16 13.77
N ALA A 22 3.77 -25.13 13.14
CA ALA A 22 3.19 -26.44 12.87
C ALA A 22 2.84 -27.21 14.15
N GLY A 23 3.71 -27.15 15.16
CA GLY A 23 3.48 -27.78 16.47
C GLY A 23 2.37 -27.08 17.26
N LEU A 24 2.45 -25.76 17.38
CA LEU A 24 1.51 -24.97 18.17
C LEU A 24 0.08 -24.96 17.58
N ARG A 25 -0.07 -25.10 16.27
CA ARG A 25 -1.38 -25.21 15.63
C ARG A 25 -2.19 -26.37 16.20
N LEU A 26 -1.54 -27.48 16.55
CA LEU A 26 -2.20 -28.65 17.12
C LEU A 26 -2.65 -28.42 18.56
N VAL A 27 -1.92 -27.58 19.28
CA VAL A 27 -2.18 -27.30 20.70
C VAL A 27 -3.12 -26.10 20.89
N GLN A 28 -3.18 -25.20 19.89
CA GLN A 28 -3.98 -23.99 19.91
C GLN A 28 -5.10 -23.99 18.82
N PRO A 29 -5.95 -25.02 18.73
CA PRO A 29 -6.92 -25.17 17.62
C PRO A 29 -8.04 -24.12 17.64
N HIS A 30 -8.25 -23.43 18.77
CA HIS A 30 -9.31 -22.43 18.94
C HIS A 30 -8.93 -21.03 18.41
N GLN A 31 -7.68 -20.85 18.04
CA GLN A 31 -7.18 -19.56 17.54
C GLN A 31 -7.47 -19.42 16.05
N HIS A 32 -8.75 -19.28 15.69
CA HIS A 32 -9.18 -19.05 14.32
C HIS A 32 -10.38 -18.10 14.26
N LEU A 33 -10.55 -17.47 13.09
CA LEU A 33 -11.67 -16.59 12.76
C LEU A 33 -12.00 -16.69 11.28
N ASP A 34 -13.27 -16.99 10.98
CA ASP A 34 -13.81 -16.88 9.64
C ASP A 34 -14.53 -15.56 9.47
N ARG A 35 -14.25 -14.84 8.37
CA ARG A 35 -14.86 -13.55 8.08
C ARG A 35 -14.95 -13.30 6.58
N THR A 36 -15.97 -12.56 6.17
CA THR A 36 -16.07 -11.99 4.83
C THR A 36 -15.52 -10.57 4.84
N TRP A 37 -14.68 -10.22 3.85
CA TRP A 37 -14.11 -8.92 3.64
C TRP A 37 -14.21 -8.53 2.16
N GLY A 38 -15.13 -7.62 1.83
CA GLY A 38 -15.50 -7.36 0.44
C GLY A 38 -16.06 -8.62 -0.23
N ASP A 39 -15.48 -8.99 -1.36
CA ASP A 39 -15.82 -10.22 -2.12
C ASP A 39 -15.09 -11.47 -1.62
N ARG A 40 -14.25 -11.36 -0.61
CA ARG A 40 -13.37 -12.43 -0.14
C ARG A 40 -13.90 -13.09 1.11
N ARG A 41 -13.86 -14.42 1.11
CA ARG A 41 -14.05 -15.23 2.31
C ARG A 41 -12.67 -15.50 2.87
N GLN A 42 -12.42 -15.06 4.11
CA GLN A 42 -11.14 -15.13 4.80
C GLN A 42 -11.24 -16.12 5.95
N HIS A 43 -10.26 -17.01 6.04
CA HIS A 43 -10.02 -17.87 7.18
C HIS A 43 -8.69 -17.46 7.82
N PHE A 44 -8.77 -16.86 9.00
CA PHE A 44 -7.60 -16.54 9.82
C PHE A 44 -7.36 -17.67 10.81
N TRP A 45 -6.12 -18.01 10.97
CA TRP A 45 -5.69 -18.80 12.13
C TRP A 45 -4.32 -18.28 12.58
N TRP A 46 -4.06 -18.37 13.88
CA TRP A 46 -2.84 -17.82 14.45
C TRP A 46 -2.33 -18.70 15.58
N VAL A 47 -1.06 -18.54 15.89
CA VAL A 47 -0.38 -19.13 17.03
C VAL A 47 0.35 -18.04 17.81
N THR A 48 0.42 -18.19 19.10
CA THR A 48 0.99 -17.19 20.00
C THR A 48 2.16 -17.76 20.79
N ALA A 49 3.02 -16.85 21.26
CA ALA A 49 4.11 -17.15 22.17
C ALA A 49 5.18 -18.11 21.61
N ILE A 50 5.61 -17.85 20.36
CA ILE A 50 6.77 -18.51 19.78
C ILE A 50 8.03 -17.82 20.33
N ASP A 51 8.93 -18.56 20.93
CA ASP A 51 10.23 -18.06 21.32
C ASP A 51 11.20 -18.14 20.13
N TYR A 52 11.45 -16.99 19.51
CA TYR A 52 12.35 -16.88 18.39
C TYR A 52 13.75 -16.51 18.83
N ALA A 53 14.68 -17.45 18.71
CA ALA A 53 16.09 -17.23 18.95
C ALA A 53 16.78 -16.62 17.71
N TYR A 54 17.60 -15.58 17.89
CA TYR A 54 18.27 -14.87 16.80
C TYR A 54 19.63 -14.29 17.20
N GLY A 55 20.35 -13.79 16.20
CA GLY A 55 21.67 -13.19 16.39
C GLY A 55 22.79 -14.24 16.43
N GLU A 56 23.99 -13.77 16.78
CA GLU A 56 25.16 -14.63 16.81
C GLU A 56 25.01 -15.69 17.92
N HIS A 57 25.10 -16.97 17.55
CA HIS A 57 24.91 -18.14 18.41
C HIS A 57 23.53 -18.18 19.11
N GLU A 58 22.48 -17.61 18.49
CA GLU A 58 21.10 -17.63 19.03
C GLU A 58 20.99 -17.10 20.47
N ARG A 59 21.84 -16.13 20.83
CA ARG A 59 21.89 -15.58 22.20
C ARG A 59 20.78 -14.58 22.52
N ARG A 60 20.00 -14.18 21.53
CA ARG A 60 18.90 -13.23 21.70
C ARG A 60 17.58 -13.93 21.46
N HIS A 61 16.63 -13.66 22.30
CA HIS A 61 15.29 -14.23 22.22
C HIS A 61 14.26 -13.13 22.07
N GLN A 62 13.24 -13.39 21.27
CA GLN A 62 12.10 -12.51 21.09
C GLN A 62 10.83 -13.35 20.98
N THR A 63 9.88 -13.08 21.86
CA THR A 63 8.55 -13.66 21.70
C THR A 63 7.86 -13.06 20.51
N VAL A 64 7.39 -13.92 19.62
CA VAL A 64 6.67 -13.54 18.40
C VAL A 64 5.38 -14.35 18.25
N HIS A 65 4.50 -13.85 17.42
CA HIS A 65 3.21 -14.48 17.13
C HIS A 65 3.04 -14.54 15.60
N VAL A 66 2.43 -15.60 15.11
CA VAL A 66 2.23 -15.79 13.67
C VAL A 66 0.75 -15.89 13.37
N VAL A 67 0.31 -15.19 12.34
CA VAL A 67 -1.04 -15.30 11.79
C VAL A 67 -0.97 -15.64 10.31
N ILE A 68 -1.83 -16.56 9.90
CA ILE A 68 -2.05 -16.95 8.53
C ILE A 68 -3.48 -16.59 8.15
N CYS A 69 -3.64 -15.99 6.96
CA CYS A 69 -4.94 -15.70 6.36
C CYS A 69 -5.03 -16.43 5.02
N GLU A 70 -5.96 -17.35 4.92
CA GLU A 70 -6.31 -18.02 3.68
C GLU A 70 -7.57 -17.38 3.11
N GLU A 71 -7.51 -16.96 1.87
CA GLU A 71 -8.60 -16.28 1.19
C GLU A 71 -9.07 -17.04 -0.02
N ARG A 72 -10.36 -16.92 -0.29
CA ARG A 72 -10.96 -17.38 -1.54
C ARG A 72 -12.03 -16.40 -2.01
N TRP A 73 -12.09 -16.22 -3.33
CA TRP A 73 -13.12 -15.41 -3.98
C TRP A 73 -13.39 -15.91 -5.39
N ASP A 74 -14.58 -15.64 -5.86
CA ASP A 74 -15.00 -15.97 -7.20
C ASP A 74 -14.68 -14.81 -8.14
N THR A 75 -14.17 -15.11 -9.33
CA THR A 75 -13.92 -14.12 -10.39
C THR A 75 -14.32 -14.71 -11.73
N VAL A 76 -14.71 -13.86 -12.67
CA VAL A 76 -14.98 -14.29 -14.03
C VAL A 76 -13.67 -14.22 -14.82
N ASP A 77 -13.29 -15.35 -15.41
CA ASP A 77 -12.15 -15.38 -16.33
C ASP A 77 -12.52 -14.63 -17.60
N PRO A 78 -11.81 -13.54 -17.95
CA PRO A 78 -12.13 -12.72 -19.11
C PRO A 78 -11.99 -13.46 -20.45
N ALA A 79 -11.18 -14.53 -20.53
CA ALA A 79 -10.96 -15.29 -21.74
C ALA A 79 -12.06 -16.34 -21.98
N THR A 80 -12.59 -16.95 -20.91
CA THR A 80 -13.54 -18.07 -21.00
C THR A 80 -14.95 -17.72 -20.54
N ALA A 81 -15.16 -16.53 -19.96
CA ALA A 81 -16.38 -16.09 -19.29
C ALA A 81 -16.90 -17.06 -18.19
N LYS A 82 -16.05 -17.97 -17.71
CA LYS A 82 -16.38 -18.91 -16.64
C LYS A 82 -16.01 -18.34 -15.28
N VAL A 83 -16.81 -18.69 -14.28
CA VAL A 83 -16.48 -18.38 -12.88
C VAL A 83 -15.34 -19.28 -12.44
N VAL A 84 -14.28 -18.67 -11.92
CA VAL A 84 -13.09 -19.33 -11.41
C VAL A 84 -12.88 -18.92 -9.95
N VAL A 85 -12.65 -19.89 -9.07
CA VAL A 85 -12.33 -19.65 -7.68
C VAL A 85 -10.84 -19.35 -7.56
N LYS A 86 -10.51 -18.12 -7.15
CA LYS A 86 -9.14 -17.72 -6.79
C LYS A 86 -8.90 -17.94 -5.31
N ARG A 87 -7.64 -18.22 -5.00
CA ARG A 87 -7.18 -18.41 -3.63
C ARG A 87 -5.89 -17.61 -3.42
N SER A 88 -5.70 -17.10 -2.22
CA SER A 88 -4.43 -16.52 -1.77
C SER A 88 -4.16 -16.91 -0.32
N ARG A 89 -2.90 -16.91 0.05
CA ARG A 89 -2.43 -17.14 1.42
C ARG A 89 -1.47 -16.03 1.79
N HIS A 90 -1.65 -15.48 2.96
CA HIS A 90 -0.82 -14.44 3.53
C HIS A 90 -0.40 -14.88 4.93
N ALA A 91 0.86 -14.64 5.28
CA ALA A 91 1.35 -14.89 6.63
C ALA A 91 2.08 -13.66 7.15
N TRP A 92 1.92 -13.39 8.45
CA TRP A 92 2.58 -12.28 9.13
C TRP A 92 3.13 -12.71 10.47
N LEU A 93 4.27 -12.13 10.81
CA LEU A 93 4.90 -12.19 12.12
C LEU A 93 4.51 -10.93 12.90
N SER A 94 4.06 -11.08 14.13
CA SER A 94 3.63 -9.99 15.00
C SER A 94 4.43 -9.98 16.29
N SER A 95 4.80 -8.79 16.77
CA SER A 95 5.40 -8.59 18.09
C SER A 95 4.39 -8.67 19.23
N GLU A 96 3.10 -8.46 18.91
CA GLU A 96 2.04 -8.45 19.91
C GLU A 96 1.10 -9.64 19.69
N PRO A 97 0.53 -10.21 20.75
CA PRO A 97 -0.42 -11.29 20.62
C PRO A 97 -1.63 -10.88 19.81
N LEU A 98 -2.17 -11.84 19.08
CA LEU A 98 -3.36 -11.67 18.25
C LEU A 98 -4.54 -12.29 18.95
N THR A 99 -5.67 -11.60 18.91
CA THR A 99 -6.94 -12.07 19.46
C THR A 99 -8.00 -12.09 18.36
N ARG A 100 -9.11 -12.74 18.63
CA ARG A 100 -10.25 -12.81 17.72
C ARG A 100 -10.79 -11.43 17.33
N GLU A 101 -10.70 -10.46 18.24
CA GLU A 101 -11.15 -9.08 18.06
C GLU A 101 -10.18 -8.26 17.22
N THR A 102 -8.88 -8.52 17.36
CA THR A 102 -7.82 -7.68 16.77
C THR A 102 -7.26 -8.20 15.46
N VAL A 103 -7.32 -9.52 15.20
CA VAL A 103 -6.66 -10.17 14.08
C VAL A 103 -7.06 -9.57 12.72
N HIS A 104 -8.34 -9.33 12.50
CA HIS A 104 -8.83 -8.75 11.24
C HIS A 104 -8.29 -7.34 11.00
N ALA A 105 -8.42 -6.46 12.00
CA ALA A 105 -7.97 -5.07 11.88
C ALA A 105 -6.45 -5.01 11.67
N ARG A 106 -5.68 -5.76 12.45
CA ARG A 106 -4.22 -5.78 12.33
C ARG A 106 -3.73 -6.33 11.00
N CYS A 107 -4.37 -7.37 10.46
CA CYS A 107 -4.02 -7.93 9.15
C CYS A 107 -4.50 -7.06 8.00
N ASN A 108 -5.80 -6.76 7.92
CA ASN A 108 -6.41 -6.13 6.76
C ASN A 108 -6.27 -4.60 6.75
N LEU A 109 -6.40 -3.95 7.91
CA LEU A 109 -6.32 -2.49 8.02
C LEU A 109 -4.92 -1.99 8.40
N GLY A 110 -4.04 -2.89 8.85
CA GLY A 110 -2.65 -2.60 9.19
C GLY A 110 -1.65 -3.19 8.20
N ALA A 111 -1.32 -4.47 8.38
CA ALA A 111 -0.20 -5.11 7.66
C ALA A 111 -0.33 -5.12 6.13
N ARG A 112 -1.55 -5.21 5.60
CA ARG A 112 -1.80 -5.13 4.14
C ARG A 112 -1.47 -3.77 3.55
N HIS A 113 -1.64 -2.69 4.29
CA HIS A 113 -1.36 -1.34 3.80
C HIS A 113 0.13 -1.08 3.55
N ARG A 114 1.03 -1.95 4.01
CA ARG A 114 2.45 -1.90 3.64
C ARG A 114 2.67 -1.87 2.12
N TRP A 115 1.88 -2.62 1.36
CA TRP A 115 1.94 -2.59 -0.10
C TRP A 115 1.58 -1.22 -0.70
N GLY A 116 0.79 -0.41 0.01
CA GLY A 116 0.51 0.96 -0.39
C GLY A 116 1.78 1.82 -0.42
N ILE A 117 2.69 1.62 0.52
CA ILE A 117 3.98 2.34 0.55
C ILE A 117 4.81 2.00 -0.69
N GLU A 118 4.94 0.71 -1.03
CA GLU A 118 5.67 0.28 -2.22
C GLU A 118 5.04 0.79 -3.52
N SER A 119 3.71 0.77 -3.60
CA SER A 119 2.98 1.30 -4.74
C SER A 119 3.20 2.80 -4.92
N HIS A 120 3.23 3.58 -3.82
CA HIS A 120 3.55 5.01 -3.86
C HIS A 120 5.00 5.25 -4.31
N PHE A 121 5.96 4.49 -3.82
CA PHE A 121 7.34 4.57 -4.31
C PHE A 121 7.45 4.25 -5.80
N LEU A 122 6.72 3.25 -6.30
CA LEU A 122 6.70 2.94 -7.72
C LEU A 122 6.13 4.08 -8.56
N VAL A 123 5.09 4.77 -8.08
CA VAL A 123 4.55 5.97 -8.72
C VAL A 123 5.61 7.07 -8.76
N GLU A 124 6.26 7.36 -7.64
CA GLU A 124 7.32 8.36 -7.55
C GLU A 124 8.51 8.04 -8.46
N LYS A 125 8.88 6.77 -8.61
CA LYS A 125 9.97 6.33 -9.50
C LYS A 125 9.62 6.37 -10.97
N LYS A 126 8.43 5.90 -11.35
CA LYS A 126 8.11 5.54 -12.76
C LYS A 126 7.09 6.46 -13.42
N HIS A 127 6.41 7.32 -12.67
CA HIS A 127 5.28 8.10 -13.19
C HIS A 127 5.59 9.60 -13.35
N GLY A 128 6.85 9.92 -13.66
CA GLY A 128 7.26 11.28 -14.04
C GLY A 128 7.81 12.13 -12.91
N TYR A 129 7.98 11.56 -11.71
CA TYR A 129 8.64 12.24 -10.58
C TYR A 129 10.15 11.96 -10.50
N GLU A 130 10.63 10.92 -11.20
CA GLU A 130 12.04 10.56 -11.33
C GLU A 130 12.79 10.47 -9.99
N TYR A 131 12.17 9.85 -9.00
CA TYR A 131 12.69 9.76 -7.63
C TYR A 131 14.10 9.14 -7.54
N GLU A 132 14.48 8.29 -8.48
CA GLU A 132 15.80 7.66 -8.53
C GLU A 132 16.86 8.58 -9.16
N HIS A 133 16.45 9.71 -9.75
CA HIS A 133 17.39 10.59 -10.40
C HIS A 133 18.22 11.37 -9.37
N CYS A 134 19.54 11.28 -9.50
CA CYS A 134 20.45 12.09 -8.72
C CYS A 134 20.50 13.52 -9.29
N PHE A 135 19.63 14.37 -8.79
CA PHE A 135 19.54 15.77 -9.21
C PHE A 135 20.81 16.57 -8.91
N SER A 136 21.45 16.31 -7.78
CA SER A 136 22.63 17.05 -7.31
C SER A 136 23.44 16.22 -6.33
N GLN A 137 24.74 16.41 -6.32
CA GLN A 137 25.62 15.86 -5.28
C GLN A 137 25.58 16.66 -3.97
N ASN A 138 24.99 17.85 -3.98
CA ASN A 138 24.75 18.62 -2.77
C ASN A 138 23.54 18.07 -2.02
N TRP A 139 23.77 17.62 -0.77
CA TRP A 139 22.73 17.00 0.05
C TRP A 139 21.53 17.91 0.35
N GLN A 140 21.75 19.20 0.54
CA GLN A 140 20.65 20.14 0.79
C GLN A 140 19.80 20.36 -0.48
N ALA A 141 20.45 20.45 -1.64
CA ALA A 141 19.76 20.54 -2.93
C ALA A 141 18.94 19.25 -3.20
N MET A 142 19.51 18.07 -2.89
CA MET A 142 18.78 16.80 -2.99
C MET A 142 17.57 16.75 -2.08
N LYS A 143 17.69 17.18 -0.84
CA LYS A 143 16.53 17.28 0.08
C LYS A 143 15.46 18.20 -0.49
N GLY A 144 15.85 19.40 -0.95
CA GLY A 144 14.92 20.35 -1.55
C GLY A 144 14.17 19.76 -2.73
N TYR A 145 14.87 19.08 -3.63
CA TYR A 145 14.29 18.38 -4.77
C TYR A 145 13.25 17.34 -4.33
N HIS A 146 13.60 16.47 -3.37
CA HIS A 146 12.70 15.45 -2.89
C HIS A 146 11.47 16.02 -2.19
N PHE A 147 11.59 17.11 -1.44
CA PHE A 147 10.43 17.77 -0.84
C PHE A 147 9.51 18.37 -1.90
N LEU A 148 10.06 19.04 -2.91
CA LEU A 148 9.27 19.60 -4.02
C LEU A 148 8.56 18.52 -4.83
N MET A 149 9.26 17.42 -5.11
CA MET A 149 8.66 16.28 -5.80
C MET A 149 7.49 15.68 -5.01
N ARG A 150 7.64 15.48 -3.70
CA ARG A 150 6.57 14.98 -2.84
C ARG A 150 5.40 15.95 -2.74
N LEU A 151 5.69 17.24 -2.67
CA LEU A 151 4.64 18.27 -2.74
C LEU A 151 3.89 18.23 -4.06
N GLY A 152 4.61 18.11 -5.18
CA GLY A 152 4.01 17.93 -6.51
C GLY A 152 3.14 16.66 -6.59
N HIS A 153 3.61 15.55 -6.04
CA HIS A 153 2.83 14.33 -5.96
C HIS A 153 1.55 14.51 -5.13
N LEU A 154 1.64 15.13 -3.95
CA LEU A 154 0.48 15.44 -3.12
C LEU A 154 -0.53 16.32 -3.85
N LEU A 155 -0.07 17.39 -4.53
CA LEU A 155 -0.94 18.27 -5.31
C LEU A 155 -1.64 17.52 -6.46
N ASN A 156 -0.94 16.60 -7.13
CA ASN A 156 -1.54 15.76 -8.16
C ASN A 156 -2.59 14.79 -7.60
N ILE A 157 -2.35 14.21 -6.41
CA ILE A 157 -3.35 13.39 -5.72
C ILE A 157 -4.58 14.24 -5.39
N LEU A 158 -4.41 15.40 -4.76
CA LEU A 158 -5.50 16.30 -4.43
C LEU A 158 -6.28 16.73 -5.67
N ALA A 159 -5.58 17.10 -6.74
CA ALA A 159 -6.19 17.48 -8.01
C ALA A 159 -7.01 16.32 -8.64
N SER A 160 -6.50 15.09 -8.55
CA SER A 160 -7.17 13.90 -9.09
C SER A 160 -8.48 13.57 -8.39
N HIS A 161 -8.65 14.01 -7.15
CA HIS A 161 -9.87 13.84 -6.36
C HIS A 161 -10.84 15.03 -6.48
N THR A 162 -10.51 16.07 -7.27
CA THR A 162 -11.45 17.15 -7.52
C THR A 162 -12.52 16.73 -8.54
N THR A 163 -13.76 17.20 -8.37
CA THR A 163 -14.87 16.87 -9.27
C THR A 163 -14.60 17.24 -10.73
N ARG A 164 -13.81 18.31 -10.97
CA ARG A 164 -13.45 18.77 -12.33
C ARG A 164 -12.42 17.90 -13.03
N LEU A 165 -11.44 17.40 -12.29
CA LEU A 165 -10.33 16.64 -12.86
C LEU A 165 -10.54 15.13 -12.79
N ALA A 166 -11.43 14.63 -11.93
CA ALA A 166 -11.70 13.21 -11.79
C ALA A 166 -12.05 12.53 -13.12
N GLN A 167 -12.89 13.17 -13.95
CA GLN A 167 -13.23 12.65 -15.27
C GLN A 167 -12.02 12.64 -16.22
N LEU A 168 -11.19 13.67 -16.17
CA LEU A 168 -9.97 13.77 -16.97
C LEU A 168 -8.95 12.73 -16.56
N VAL A 169 -8.79 12.52 -15.24
CA VAL A 169 -7.96 11.44 -14.67
C VAL A 169 -8.47 10.07 -15.10
N GLY A 170 -9.78 9.84 -15.07
CA GLY A 170 -10.39 8.59 -15.56
C GLY A 170 -10.09 8.29 -17.02
N ARG A 171 -10.01 9.33 -17.86
CA ARG A 171 -9.71 9.21 -19.29
C ARG A 171 -8.23 9.05 -19.61
N LEU A 172 -7.37 9.83 -18.97
CA LEU A 172 -5.95 9.95 -19.30
C LEU A 172 -5.05 9.11 -18.38
N GLY A 173 -5.56 8.69 -17.23
CA GLY A 173 -4.76 8.19 -16.12
C GLY A 173 -3.90 9.30 -15.48
N VAL A 174 -3.31 9.02 -14.32
CA VAL A 174 -2.47 9.99 -13.58
C VAL A 174 -1.29 10.47 -14.43
N ARG A 175 -0.62 9.56 -15.14
CA ARG A 175 0.52 9.91 -16.01
C ARG A 175 0.11 10.82 -17.18
N GLY A 176 -1.04 10.53 -17.78
CA GLY A 176 -1.59 11.37 -18.84
C GLY A 176 -1.99 12.75 -18.33
N LEU A 177 -2.57 12.84 -17.13
CA LEU A 177 -2.89 14.10 -16.50
C LEU A 177 -1.63 14.95 -16.25
N ILE A 178 -0.57 14.35 -15.68
CA ILE A 178 0.70 15.05 -15.43
C ILE A 178 1.28 15.59 -16.73
N ARG A 179 1.28 14.78 -17.80
CA ARG A 179 1.73 15.21 -19.13
C ARG A 179 0.87 16.35 -19.65
N PHE A 180 -0.45 16.21 -19.58
CA PHE A 180 -1.40 17.24 -20.01
C PHE A 180 -1.15 18.57 -19.26
N LEU A 181 -1.01 18.54 -17.93
CA LEU A 181 -0.72 19.73 -17.13
C LEU A 181 0.61 20.38 -17.54
N ARG A 182 1.67 19.55 -17.68
CA ARG A 182 2.99 20.05 -18.10
C ARG A 182 2.92 20.71 -19.48
N ASP A 183 2.30 20.05 -20.46
CA ASP A 183 2.21 20.55 -21.84
C ASP A 183 1.33 21.80 -21.88
N THR A 184 0.30 21.85 -21.03
CA THR A 184 -0.57 23.01 -20.86
C THR A 184 0.19 24.19 -20.23
N CYS A 185 1.02 23.96 -19.22
CA CYS A 185 1.81 25.01 -18.59
C CYS A 185 2.98 25.51 -19.48
N SER A 186 3.46 24.69 -20.41
CA SER A 186 4.57 25.03 -21.33
C SER A 186 4.09 25.53 -22.71
N GLY A 187 2.80 25.47 -22.98
CA GLY A 187 2.25 25.74 -24.30
C GLY A 187 2.04 27.22 -24.62
N PRO A 188 1.86 27.57 -25.91
CA PRO A 188 1.64 28.95 -26.39
C PRO A 188 0.29 29.54 -26.01
N TRP A 189 -0.59 28.79 -25.33
CA TRP A 189 -1.92 29.23 -24.91
C TRP A 189 -1.90 30.22 -23.72
N LEU A 190 -0.75 30.53 -23.18
CA LEU A 190 -0.55 31.63 -22.25
C LEU A 190 -0.59 33.00 -22.96
N ASP A 191 -1.44 33.13 -23.98
CA ASP A 191 -1.78 34.42 -24.56
C ASP A 191 -2.37 35.33 -23.46
N PRO A 192 -1.82 36.53 -23.25
CA PRO A 192 -2.30 37.47 -22.24
C PRO A 192 -3.79 37.85 -22.39
N ALA A 193 -4.32 37.81 -23.59
CA ALA A 193 -5.74 38.05 -23.83
C ALA A 193 -6.61 36.88 -23.33
N HIS A 194 -6.17 35.65 -23.57
CA HIS A 194 -6.85 34.44 -23.11
C HIS A 194 -6.82 34.33 -21.58
N ILE A 195 -5.67 34.62 -20.95
CA ILE A 195 -5.56 34.63 -19.48
C ILE A 195 -6.48 35.67 -18.85
N ARG A 196 -6.53 36.88 -19.41
CA ARG A 196 -7.44 37.92 -18.93
C ARG A 196 -8.91 37.51 -19.05
N ALA A 197 -9.28 36.85 -20.14
CA ALA A 197 -10.64 36.32 -20.33
C ALA A 197 -10.97 35.23 -19.31
N LEU A 198 -10.01 34.34 -19.01
CA LEU A 198 -10.17 33.30 -17.97
C LEU A 198 -10.27 33.91 -16.55
N TRP A 199 -9.55 34.96 -16.26
CA TRP A 199 -9.64 35.66 -14.96
C TRP A 199 -10.91 36.48 -14.82
N ALA A 200 -11.46 37.00 -15.93
CA ALA A 200 -12.75 37.68 -15.92
C ALA A 200 -13.93 36.68 -15.82
N ALA A 201 -13.75 35.42 -16.15
CA ALA A 201 -14.73 34.38 -15.94
C ALA A 201 -14.97 34.12 -14.44
N PRO A 202 -16.20 33.91 -13.98
CA PRO A 202 -16.47 33.65 -12.58
C PRO A 202 -15.68 32.42 -12.12
N CYS A 203 -14.78 32.61 -11.14
CA CYS A 203 -13.96 31.55 -10.57
C CYS A 203 -14.84 30.45 -10.00
N GLY A 204 -14.80 29.27 -10.59
CA GLY A 204 -15.42 28.12 -9.99
C GLY A 204 -14.63 27.73 -8.73
N GLN A 205 -15.30 27.66 -7.60
CA GLN A 205 -14.70 27.16 -6.37
C GLN A 205 -14.32 25.69 -6.52
N ILE A 206 -13.10 25.34 -6.10
CA ILE A 206 -12.70 23.95 -5.94
C ILE A 206 -13.44 23.43 -4.71
N ARG A 207 -14.38 22.51 -4.89
CA ARG A 207 -14.98 21.75 -3.79
C ARG A 207 -14.26 20.42 -3.72
N LEU A 208 -13.68 20.16 -2.55
CA LEU A 208 -13.21 18.82 -2.16
C LEU A 208 -14.43 18.10 -1.58
N GLU A 209 -14.79 16.96 -2.14
CA GLU A 209 -15.78 16.03 -1.59
C GLU A 209 -15.09 14.93 -0.79
#